data_cf882783564fc9e69561dfe9e7660524
#
_entry.id   cf882783564fc9e69561dfe9e7660524
#
_cell.length_a   1.000
_cell.length_b   1.000
_cell.length_c   1.000
_cell.angle_alpha   90.00
_cell.angle_beta   90.00
_cell.angle_gamma   90.00
#
_symmetry.space_group_name_H-M   'P 1'
#
loop_
_entity.id
_entity.type
_entity.pdbx_description
1 polymer ?
#
loop_
_entity_poly.entity_id
_entity_poly.type
_entity_poly.pdbx_seq_one_letter_code
_entity_poly.pdbx_strand_id
1 'polypeptide(L)'
;MLSQKNSSITSVLERTKNTTLNDQQLAELAIELARELLIASSHEMKLSERYYLWKMNRMMDDTLGKAFTLAMADKVFRPISHTRSADQFRFLLDEYGVPSYLPLHEKIAMRIGAAASILVPQIVMPVVTSKMRSESSDVILPSEDNQLKPHLLKRRKSNTRMNINQLGEAILGEEEAGRRLQQVIDRLESPECEYVSVKISSIYSQVNLVAYDQTLEEIKERLRLLYRSAKKHQFTHQDGKKSPKFVNLDMEEYRDLYLTCDVFKEVLSEEEFMQMRAGIVLQAYLPDAFEVQKDLTEWAKNRDSNGGAGIKIRIVKGANLAMESVEASIHDWPQATYYNKLDVDANYKRMIEYGCLPEHAEVVNIGVASHNLFEVSYALLLRAKHGVDEYVEFEMLEGMANHQARALQKAAGGLLRYAPVVKKEDFHSAISYLVRRLDENTSEENFLHDLFGMKPGCPLWDKQKKMFLDSCAKKDTVQSTPNRIQNRETEEHVVDYLSAFENAVDTDWSLRHNQNWALKHVRDFDEKEIPIIPLVINSETFTTETLGTSRDPSRN
;
A
#
# COMPACT_ATOMS: atom_id res chain seq x y z
N MET A 1 -32.35 -22.69 0.99
CA MET A 1 -31.92 -21.51 0.21
C MET A 1 -30.42 -21.18 0.32
N LEU A 2 -29.77 -21.26 1.50
CA LEU A 2 -28.31 -21.05 1.63
C LEU A 2 -27.48 -22.18 0.98
N SER A 3 -27.94 -23.43 1.02
CA SER A 3 -27.24 -24.58 0.43
C SER A 3 -27.25 -24.57 -1.11
N GLN A 4 -28.32 -24.07 -1.73
CA GLN A 4 -28.42 -23.98 -3.19
C GLN A 4 -27.54 -22.90 -3.84
N LYS A 5 -27.16 -21.85 -3.07
CA LYS A 5 -26.36 -20.71 -3.60
C LYS A 5 -24.85 -20.93 -3.49
N ASN A 6 -24.39 -21.67 -2.49
CA ASN A 6 -23.01 -22.17 -2.51
C ASN A 6 -22.79 -23.14 -3.69
N SER A 7 -23.87 -23.78 -4.19
CA SER A 7 -23.79 -24.64 -5.36
C SER A 7 -23.49 -23.89 -6.67
N SER A 8 -23.93 -22.62 -6.82
CA SER A 8 -23.66 -21.86 -8.07
C SER A 8 -22.20 -21.40 -8.14
N ILE A 9 -21.63 -20.82 -7.07
CA ILE A 9 -20.22 -20.45 -7.00
C ILE A 9 -19.33 -21.69 -7.17
N THR A 10 -19.62 -22.76 -6.44
CA THR A 10 -18.89 -24.03 -6.54
C THR A 10 -18.99 -24.60 -7.96
N SER A 11 -20.17 -24.55 -8.59
CA SER A 11 -20.36 -25.02 -9.96
C SER A 11 -19.51 -24.25 -10.98
N VAL A 12 -19.36 -22.92 -10.83
CA VAL A 12 -18.48 -22.13 -11.71
C VAL A 12 -17.03 -22.53 -11.52
N LEU A 13 -16.58 -22.69 -10.26
CA LEU A 13 -15.22 -23.09 -9.95
C LEU A 13 -14.90 -24.52 -10.45
N GLU A 14 -15.84 -25.47 -10.31
CA GLU A 14 -15.67 -26.84 -10.80
C GLU A 14 -15.55 -26.92 -12.32
N ARG A 15 -16.25 -26.06 -13.07
CA ARG A 15 -16.13 -25.97 -14.55
C ARG A 15 -14.73 -25.51 -14.99
N THR A 16 -13.95 -24.91 -14.09
CA THR A 16 -12.60 -24.41 -14.38
C THR A 16 -11.54 -25.48 -14.13
N LYS A 17 -11.82 -26.44 -13.23
CA LYS A 17 -10.89 -27.52 -12.90
C LYS A 17 -10.72 -28.46 -14.10
N ASN A 18 -9.47 -28.79 -14.41
CA ASN A 18 -9.13 -29.76 -15.47
C ASN A 18 -9.67 -29.40 -16.88
N THR A 19 -9.96 -28.13 -17.14
CA THR A 19 -10.48 -27.67 -18.43
C THR A 19 -9.47 -26.72 -19.08
N THR A 20 -9.17 -26.94 -20.35
CA THR A 20 -8.36 -26.02 -21.15
C THR A 20 -9.23 -24.83 -21.56
N LEU A 21 -9.18 -23.75 -20.79
CA LEU A 21 -9.89 -22.51 -21.07
C LEU A 21 -8.94 -21.52 -21.75
N ASN A 22 -9.42 -20.89 -22.82
CA ASN A 22 -8.76 -19.71 -23.37
C ASN A 22 -9.08 -18.45 -22.54
N ASP A 23 -8.37 -17.35 -22.80
CA ASP A 23 -8.51 -16.11 -22.03
C ASP A 23 -9.92 -15.52 -22.08
N GLN A 24 -10.60 -15.59 -23.23
CA GLN A 24 -11.98 -15.13 -23.38
C GLN A 24 -12.94 -15.94 -22.50
N GLN A 25 -12.83 -17.27 -22.54
CA GLN A 25 -13.67 -18.15 -21.73
C GLN A 25 -13.42 -17.94 -20.25
N LEU A 26 -12.15 -17.73 -19.84
CA LEU A 26 -11.80 -17.45 -18.46
C LEU A 26 -12.39 -16.11 -18.00
N ALA A 27 -12.34 -15.08 -18.86
CA ALA A 27 -12.93 -13.77 -18.57
C ALA A 27 -14.47 -13.84 -18.45
N GLU A 28 -15.14 -14.60 -19.32
CA GLU A 28 -16.59 -14.80 -19.26
C GLU A 28 -17.01 -15.52 -17.96
N LEU A 29 -16.28 -16.58 -17.56
CA LEU A 29 -16.50 -17.27 -16.28
C LEU A 29 -16.23 -16.35 -15.08
N ALA A 30 -15.23 -15.47 -15.16
CA ALA A 30 -14.94 -14.51 -14.10
C ALA A 30 -16.10 -13.51 -13.91
N ILE A 31 -16.75 -13.08 -15.00
CA ILE A 31 -17.94 -12.22 -14.95
C ILE A 31 -19.12 -12.97 -14.31
N GLU A 32 -19.31 -14.24 -14.68
CA GLU A 32 -20.36 -15.09 -14.07
C GLU A 32 -20.09 -15.25 -12.56
N LEU A 33 -18.88 -15.56 -12.17
CA LEU A 33 -18.49 -15.72 -10.76
C LEU A 33 -18.62 -14.41 -9.98
N ALA A 34 -18.23 -13.27 -10.57
CA ALA A 34 -18.37 -11.96 -9.95
C ALA A 34 -19.86 -11.62 -9.71
N ARG A 35 -20.75 -11.98 -10.63
CA ARG A 35 -22.20 -11.86 -10.46
C ARG A 35 -22.70 -12.67 -9.27
N GLU A 36 -22.30 -13.93 -9.18
CA GLU A 36 -22.71 -14.80 -8.07
C GLU A 36 -22.16 -14.33 -6.72
N LEU A 37 -20.92 -13.82 -6.69
CA LEU A 37 -20.33 -13.22 -5.49
C LEU A 37 -21.06 -11.93 -5.08
N LEU A 38 -21.45 -11.08 -6.02
CA LEU A 38 -22.22 -9.86 -5.74
C LEU A 38 -23.60 -10.19 -5.14
N ILE A 39 -24.29 -11.20 -5.70
CA ILE A 39 -25.56 -11.69 -5.18
C ILE A 39 -25.36 -12.30 -3.77
N ALA A 40 -24.35 -13.15 -3.58
CA ALA A 40 -24.05 -13.74 -2.28
C ALA A 40 -23.73 -12.66 -1.23
N SER A 41 -22.94 -11.64 -1.60
CA SER A 41 -22.59 -10.53 -0.70
C SER A 41 -23.80 -9.76 -0.22
N SER A 42 -24.80 -9.57 -1.07
CA SER A 42 -26.03 -8.87 -0.70
C SER A 42 -26.83 -9.59 0.39
N HIS A 43 -26.74 -10.92 0.45
CA HIS A 43 -27.37 -11.74 1.51
C HIS A 43 -26.57 -11.73 2.82
N GLU A 44 -25.27 -11.50 2.75
CA GLU A 44 -24.40 -11.38 3.92
C GLU A 44 -24.52 -10.01 4.62
N MET A 45 -25.21 -9.05 4.00
CA MET A 45 -25.26 -7.67 4.46
C MET A 45 -26.08 -7.50 5.74
N LYS A 46 -25.46 -6.92 6.78
CA LYS A 46 -26.10 -6.57 8.05
C LYS A 46 -26.85 -5.23 7.98
N LEU A 47 -27.78 -4.98 8.88
CA LEU A 47 -28.55 -3.71 8.92
C LEU A 47 -27.66 -2.49 9.10
N SER A 48 -26.63 -2.57 9.97
CA SER A 48 -25.66 -1.48 10.17
C SER A 48 -24.86 -1.17 8.90
N GLU A 49 -24.49 -2.21 8.15
CA GLU A 49 -23.79 -2.05 6.86
C GLU A 49 -24.68 -1.43 5.79
N ARG A 50 -26.00 -1.77 5.78
CA ARG A 50 -26.97 -1.13 4.88
C ARG A 50 -27.11 0.36 5.17
N TYR A 51 -27.13 0.75 6.46
CA TYR A 51 -27.17 2.14 6.86
C TYR A 51 -25.91 2.89 6.44
N TYR A 52 -24.73 2.28 6.64
CA TYR A 52 -23.46 2.85 6.21
C TYR A 52 -23.42 3.04 4.68
N LEU A 53 -23.79 2.03 3.90
CA LEU A 53 -23.86 2.10 2.45
C LEU A 53 -24.85 3.19 1.99
N TRP A 54 -26.00 3.32 2.63
CA TRP A 54 -26.97 4.39 2.35
C TRP A 54 -26.37 5.77 2.60
N LYS A 55 -25.65 5.96 3.71
CA LYS A 55 -24.97 7.22 4.04
C LYS A 55 -23.88 7.55 3.02
N MET A 56 -23.08 6.56 2.65
CA MET A 56 -22.02 6.71 1.64
C MET A 56 -22.58 7.02 0.25
N ASN A 57 -23.62 6.32 -0.19
CA ASN A 57 -24.24 6.60 -1.49
C ASN A 57 -24.74 8.06 -1.58
N ARG A 58 -25.39 8.57 -0.54
CA ARG A 58 -25.78 9.99 -0.49
C ARG A 58 -24.59 10.95 -0.48
N MET A 59 -23.47 10.57 0.12
CA MET A 59 -22.25 11.36 0.10
C MET A 59 -21.65 11.45 -1.30
N MET A 60 -21.79 10.40 -2.13
CA MET A 60 -21.33 10.43 -3.53
C MET A 60 -22.04 11.51 -4.35
N ASP A 61 -23.32 11.75 -4.09
CA ASP A 61 -24.13 12.78 -4.78
C ASP A 61 -23.91 14.19 -4.19
N ASP A 62 -23.20 14.32 -3.06
CA ASP A 62 -22.96 15.60 -2.36
C ASP A 62 -21.51 16.06 -2.53
N THR A 63 -21.20 16.76 -3.63
CA THR A 63 -19.84 17.22 -3.96
C THR A 63 -19.25 18.13 -2.85
N LEU A 64 -20.05 19.07 -2.31
CA LEU A 64 -19.59 19.95 -1.23
C LEU A 64 -19.45 19.19 0.08
N GLY A 65 -20.34 18.24 0.37
CA GLY A 65 -20.25 17.38 1.54
C GLY A 65 -19.02 16.44 1.50
N LYS A 66 -18.64 15.94 0.33
CA LYS A 66 -17.37 15.21 0.13
C LYS A 66 -16.17 16.09 0.44
N ALA A 67 -16.10 17.27 -0.19
CA ALA A 67 -15.01 18.23 0.01
C ALA A 67 -14.88 18.63 1.49
N PHE A 68 -16.00 18.90 2.15
CA PHE A 68 -16.05 19.16 3.60
C PHE A 68 -15.46 18.00 4.41
N THR A 69 -15.87 16.76 4.11
CA THR A 69 -15.43 15.58 4.87
C THR A 69 -13.91 15.35 4.73
N LEU A 70 -13.37 15.49 3.53
CA LEU A 70 -11.93 15.42 3.29
C LEU A 70 -11.18 16.56 4.01
N ALA A 71 -11.68 17.80 3.89
CA ALA A 71 -11.09 18.95 4.57
C ALA A 71 -11.17 18.86 6.09
N MET A 72 -12.27 18.30 6.64
CA MET A 72 -12.38 18.00 8.07
C MET A 72 -11.29 17.05 8.55
N ALA A 73 -11.09 15.94 7.81
CA ALA A 73 -10.07 14.98 8.16
C ALA A 73 -8.67 15.62 8.14
N ASP A 74 -8.36 16.39 7.11
CA ASP A 74 -7.04 16.99 6.92
C ASP A 74 -6.78 18.22 7.80
N LYS A 75 -7.71 19.18 7.88
CA LYS A 75 -7.46 20.49 8.51
C LYS A 75 -7.88 20.59 9.97
N VAL A 76 -8.92 19.84 10.38
CA VAL A 76 -9.49 19.98 11.74
C VAL A 76 -8.83 19.05 12.74
N PHE A 77 -8.42 17.86 12.30
CA PHE A 77 -7.88 16.83 13.23
C PHE A 77 -6.33 16.79 13.29
N ARG A 78 -5.63 17.52 12.42
CA ARG A 78 -4.16 17.63 12.49
C ARG A 78 -3.65 18.58 13.59
N PRO A 79 -4.28 19.76 13.85
CA PRO A 79 -3.76 20.66 14.87
C PRO A 79 -3.83 20.07 16.28
N ILE A 80 -2.76 20.22 17.05
CA ILE A 80 -2.73 19.85 18.48
C ILE A 80 -3.58 20.83 19.30
N SER A 81 -3.67 22.10 18.87
CA SER A 81 -4.46 23.13 19.56
C SER A 81 -5.95 22.99 19.27
N HIS A 82 -6.74 22.74 20.30
CA HIS A 82 -8.20 22.68 20.19
C HIS A 82 -8.83 23.97 19.69
N THR A 83 -8.26 25.13 20.03
CA THR A 83 -8.73 26.43 19.53
C THR A 83 -8.53 26.51 18.01
N ARG A 84 -7.34 26.13 17.51
CA ARG A 84 -7.05 26.12 16.07
C ARG A 84 -7.93 25.12 15.31
N SER A 85 -8.16 23.95 15.88
CA SER A 85 -9.10 22.94 15.33
C SER A 85 -10.53 23.50 15.26
N ALA A 86 -10.98 24.21 16.29
CA ALA A 86 -12.30 24.84 16.32
C ALA A 86 -12.44 25.96 15.27
N ASP A 87 -11.41 26.78 15.08
CA ASP A 87 -11.39 27.80 14.04
C ASP A 87 -11.49 27.18 12.64
N GLN A 88 -10.72 26.13 12.37
CA GLN A 88 -10.80 25.40 11.11
C GLN A 88 -12.17 24.74 10.90
N PHE A 89 -12.73 24.15 11.94
CA PHE A 89 -14.07 23.55 11.87
C PHE A 89 -15.16 24.56 11.47
N ARG A 90 -15.16 25.76 12.08
CA ARG A 90 -16.10 26.82 11.71
C ARG A 90 -15.84 27.34 10.30
N PHE A 91 -14.58 27.59 9.95
CA PHE A 91 -14.21 28.02 8.61
C PHE A 91 -14.72 27.06 7.54
N LEU A 92 -14.56 25.75 7.73
CA LEU A 92 -15.06 24.76 6.78
C LEU A 92 -16.58 24.72 6.69
N LEU A 93 -17.28 24.95 7.80
CA LEU A 93 -18.74 25.04 7.78
C LEU A 93 -19.26 26.29 7.07
N ASP A 94 -18.51 27.40 7.16
CA ASP A 94 -18.83 28.63 6.43
C ASP A 94 -18.54 28.49 4.92
N GLU A 95 -17.46 27.78 4.57
CA GLU A 95 -17.04 27.60 3.18
C GLU A 95 -17.90 26.57 2.43
N TYR A 96 -18.12 25.40 3.02
CA TYR A 96 -18.82 24.26 2.36
C TYR A 96 -20.27 24.08 2.81
N GLY A 97 -20.67 24.72 3.89
CA GLY A 97 -21.96 24.48 4.54
C GLY A 97 -21.99 23.16 5.30
N VAL A 98 -23.17 22.85 5.88
CA VAL A 98 -23.42 21.56 6.55
C VAL A 98 -23.71 20.50 5.49
N PRO A 99 -22.97 19.37 5.44
CA PRO A 99 -23.16 18.36 4.43
C PRO A 99 -24.60 17.87 4.29
N SER A 100 -25.10 17.79 3.05
CA SER A 100 -26.51 17.44 2.77
C SER A 100 -26.79 15.97 3.04
N TYR A 101 -25.79 15.11 2.93
CA TYR A 101 -25.88 13.66 3.13
C TYR A 101 -26.10 13.25 4.59
N LEU A 102 -25.79 14.13 5.57
CA LEU A 102 -25.92 13.82 6.98
C LEU A 102 -27.40 13.75 7.42
N PRO A 103 -27.76 12.87 8.34
CA PRO A 103 -29.07 12.86 8.99
C PRO A 103 -29.34 14.17 9.74
N LEU A 104 -30.60 14.51 9.94
CA LEU A 104 -31.01 15.77 10.55
C LEU A 104 -30.42 15.99 11.96
N HIS A 105 -30.37 14.96 12.79
CA HIS A 105 -29.81 15.06 14.14
C HIS A 105 -28.30 15.33 14.11
N GLU A 106 -27.53 14.77 13.15
CA GLU A 106 -26.10 15.07 12.98
C GLU A 106 -25.88 16.50 12.47
N LYS A 107 -26.74 16.99 11.56
CA LYS A 107 -26.71 18.41 11.10
C LYS A 107 -26.92 19.38 12.24
N ILE A 108 -27.91 19.11 13.12
CA ILE A 108 -28.19 19.93 14.30
C ILE A 108 -27.02 19.90 15.28
N ALA A 109 -26.49 18.70 15.58
CA ALA A 109 -25.35 18.54 16.47
C ALA A 109 -24.11 19.28 15.97
N MET A 110 -23.86 19.26 14.65
CA MET A 110 -22.74 19.94 14.01
C MET A 110 -22.85 21.47 14.16
N ARG A 111 -24.04 22.05 13.94
CA ARG A 111 -24.29 23.49 14.12
C ARG A 111 -24.13 23.93 15.58
N ILE A 112 -24.68 23.14 16.53
CA ILE A 112 -24.54 23.41 17.96
C ILE A 112 -23.06 23.29 18.37
N GLY A 113 -22.36 22.28 17.90
CA GLY A 113 -20.95 22.09 18.16
C GLY A 113 -20.10 23.25 17.62
N ALA A 114 -20.38 23.75 16.42
CA ALA A 114 -19.70 24.90 15.85
C ALA A 114 -19.89 26.17 16.69
N ALA A 115 -21.14 26.45 17.09
CA ALA A 115 -21.43 27.61 17.95
C ALA A 115 -20.79 27.49 19.34
N ALA A 116 -20.87 26.32 19.99
CA ALA A 116 -20.26 26.07 21.30
C ALA A 116 -18.73 26.12 21.26
N SER A 117 -18.12 25.77 20.12
CA SER A 117 -16.66 25.77 19.95
C SER A 117 -16.03 27.18 20.02
N ILE A 118 -16.83 28.24 19.92
CA ILE A 118 -16.38 29.62 20.12
C ILE A 118 -15.98 29.85 21.58
N LEU A 119 -16.78 29.33 22.50
CA LEU A 119 -16.63 29.59 23.94
C LEU A 119 -15.80 28.49 24.64
N VAL A 120 -15.98 27.24 24.24
CA VAL A 120 -15.39 26.07 24.93
C VAL A 120 -14.75 25.06 23.96
N PRO A 121 -13.76 25.49 23.16
CA PRO A 121 -13.13 24.60 22.18
C PRO A 121 -12.47 23.38 22.83
N GLN A 122 -11.94 23.50 24.06
CA GLN A 122 -11.31 22.43 24.84
C GLN A 122 -12.28 21.30 25.22
N ILE A 123 -13.59 21.56 25.22
CA ILE A 123 -14.61 20.53 25.47
C ILE A 123 -15.16 20.00 24.14
N VAL A 124 -15.47 20.88 23.20
CA VAL A 124 -16.11 20.52 21.94
C VAL A 124 -15.19 19.70 21.04
N MET A 125 -13.94 20.14 20.85
CA MET A 125 -13.05 19.48 19.88
C MET A 125 -12.66 18.06 20.28
N PRO A 126 -12.38 17.71 21.55
CA PRO A 126 -12.22 16.31 21.95
C PRO A 126 -13.44 15.44 21.66
N VAL A 127 -14.67 15.97 21.80
CA VAL A 127 -15.91 15.24 21.46
C VAL A 127 -16.01 15.02 19.96
N VAL A 128 -15.72 16.04 19.14
CA VAL A 128 -15.70 15.93 17.66
C VAL A 128 -14.65 14.92 17.21
N THR A 129 -13.43 14.98 17.75
CA THR A 129 -12.35 14.03 17.45
C THR A 129 -12.70 12.60 17.88
N SER A 130 -13.31 12.44 19.07
CA SER A 130 -13.78 11.13 19.56
C SER A 130 -14.87 10.55 18.67
N LYS A 131 -15.80 11.37 18.18
CA LYS A 131 -16.84 10.97 17.23
C LYS A 131 -16.21 10.49 15.91
N MET A 132 -15.28 11.27 15.34
CA MET A 132 -14.55 10.92 14.14
C MET A 132 -13.80 9.59 14.30
N ARG A 133 -13.06 9.43 15.40
CA ARG A 133 -12.34 8.19 15.70
C ARG A 133 -13.30 7.00 15.83
N SER A 134 -14.46 7.19 16.45
CA SER A 134 -15.48 6.15 16.55
C SER A 134 -16.06 5.76 15.18
N GLU A 135 -16.31 6.73 14.29
CA GLU A 135 -16.80 6.47 12.94
C GLU A 135 -15.76 5.80 12.03
N SER A 136 -14.48 6.10 12.24
CA SER A 136 -13.37 5.47 11.52
C SER A 136 -12.85 4.16 12.14
N SER A 137 -13.36 3.78 13.32
CA SER A 137 -12.83 2.63 14.08
C SER A 137 -13.01 1.27 13.42
N ASP A 138 -13.89 1.15 12.43
CA ASP A 138 -14.02 -0.06 11.62
C ASP A 138 -12.88 -0.18 10.60
N VAL A 139 -12.35 0.95 10.11
CA VAL A 139 -11.30 1.02 9.08
C VAL A 139 -9.91 1.15 9.71
N ILE A 140 -9.78 1.94 10.79
CA ILE A 140 -8.55 2.10 11.57
C ILE A 140 -8.84 1.64 12.99
N LEU A 141 -8.40 0.44 13.33
CA LEU A 141 -8.71 -0.14 14.63
C LEU A 141 -7.94 0.58 15.76
N PRO A 142 -8.57 0.74 16.93
CA PRO A 142 -7.84 1.14 18.12
C PRO A 142 -6.73 0.13 18.46
N SER A 143 -5.53 0.64 18.70
CA SER A 143 -4.35 -0.17 19.02
C SER A 143 -4.24 -0.53 20.50
N GLU A 144 -5.11 0.01 21.34
CA GLU A 144 -5.21 -0.29 22.77
C GLU A 144 -5.61 -1.74 22.99
N ASP A 145 -4.88 -2.44 23.84
CA ASP A 145 -5.04 -3.88 24.07
C ASP A 145 -6.46 -4.28 24.52
N ASN A 146 -7.12 -3.45 25.34
CA ASN A 146 -8.49 -3.69 25.79
C ASN A 146 -9.53 -3.63 24.67
N GLN A 147 -9.20 -3.07 23.51
CA GLN A 147 -10.07 -2.98 22.34
C GLN A 147 -9.60 -3.91 21.21
N LEU A 148 -8.29 -3.94 20.92
CA LEU A 148 -7.74 -4.73 19.83
C LEU A 148 -7.82 -6.25 20.10
N LYS A 149 -7.42 -6.72 21.29
CA LYS A 149 -7.44 -8.16 21.61
C LYS A 149 -8.84 -8.79 21.48
N PRO A 150 -9.92 -8.20 22.03
CA PRO A 150 -11.27 -8.72 21.79
C PRO A 150 -11.67 -8.75 20.31
N HIS A 151 -11.25 -7.75 19.52
CA HIS A 151 -11.51 -7.72 18.07
C HIS A 151 -10.80 -8.88 17.35
N LEU A 152 -9.50 -9.08 17.61
CA LEU A 152 -8.73 -10.18 17.02
C LEU A 152 -9.32 -11.55 17.40
N LEU A 153 -9.69 -11.76 18.66
CA LEU A 153 -10.34 -12.99 19.12
C LEU A 153 -11.70 -13.21 18.43
N LYS A 154 -12.47 -12.15 18.21
CA LYS A 154 -13.74 -12.22 17.48
C LYS A 154 -13.52 -12.63 16.01
N ARG A 155 -12.51 -12.04 15.34
CA ARG A 155 -12.16 -12.39 13.96
C ARG A 155 -11.67 -13.85 13.86
N ARG A 156 -10.81 -14.26 14.78
CA ARG A 156 -10.34 -15.65 14.88
C ARG A 156 -11.49 -16.64 15.01
N LYS A 157 -12.50 -16.35 15.87
CA LYS A 157 -13.71 -17.20 16.00
C LYS A 157 -14.51 -17.31 14.71
N SER A 158 -14.44 -16.34 13.81
CA SER A 158 -15.06 -16.38 12.48
C SER A 158 -14.15 -16.94 11.38
N ASN A 159 -13.06 -17.60 11.74
CA ASN A 159 -12.03 -18.12 10.82
C ASN A 159 -11.48 -17.07 9.86
N THR A 160 -11.31 -15.84 10.36
CA THR A 160 -10.73 -14.73 9.63
C THR A 160 -9.34 -14.45 10.18
N ARG A 161 -8.32 -14.53 9.34
CA ARG A 161 -6.95 -14.17 9.70
C ARG A 161 -6.78 -12.65 9.66
N MET A 162 -5.89 -12.13 10.50
CA MET A 162 -5.67 -10.69 10.63
C MET A 162 -4.21 -10.36 10.42
N ASN A 163 -3.95 -9.42 9.53
CA ASN A 163 -2.66 -8.78 9.32
C ASN A 163 -2.70 -7.39 9.94
N ILE A 164 -1.90 -7.15 10.95
CA ILE A 164 -1.87 -5.91 11.71
C ILE A 164 -0.79 -4.98 11.17
N ASN A 165 -1.18 -3.78 10.78
CA ASN A 165 -0.25 -2.72 10.41
C ASN A 165 -0.31 -1.58 11.44
N GLN A 166 0.77 -1.38 12.19
CA GLN A 166 0.89 -0.24 13.08
C GLN A 166 1.11 1.02 12.26
N LEU A 167 0.11 1.92 12.22
CA LEU A 167 0.21 3.16 11.45
C LEU A 167 1.27 4.10 12.04
N GLY A 168 2.00 4.77 11.16
CA GLY A 168 3.05 5.73 11.44
C GLY A 168 3.85 5.92 10.17
N GLU A 169 3.47 6.90 9.34
CA GLU A 169 4.13 7.21 8.07
C GLU A 169 5.03 8.44 8.25
N ALA A 170 6.08 8.54 7.42
CA ALA A 170 6.99 9.69 7.36
C ALA A 170 7.57 10.08 8.73
N ILE A 171 8.29 9.17 9.35
CA ILE A 171 8.94 9.39 10.65
C ILE A 171 10.15 10.32 10.46
N LEU A 172 10.23 11.39 11.25
CA LEU A 172 11.26 12.40 11.12
C LEU A 172 12.50 12.17 12.00
N GLY A 173 12.44 11.23 12.95
CA GLY A 173 13.55 11.01 13.89
C GLY A 173 13.71 9.56 14.35
N GLU A 174 14.95 9.18 14.71
CA GLU A 174 15.30 7.82 15.11
C GLU A 174 14.65 7.38 16.42
N GLU A 175 14.40 8.29 17.37
CA GLU A 175 13.67 7.96 18.59
C GLU A 175 12.24 7.47 18.27
N GLU A 176 11.56 8.13 17.36
CA GLU A 176 10.23 7.71 16.89
C GLU A 176 10.31 6.40 16.10
N ALA A 177 11.30 6.23 15.22
CA ALA A 177 11.53 5.00 14.48
C ALA A 177 11.75 3.82 15.43
N GLY A 178 12.59 3.99 16.46
CA GLY A 178 12.84 3.00 17.50
C GLY A 178 11.56 2.66 18.28
N ARG A 179 10.76 3.67 18.63
CA ARG A 179 9.47 3.48 19.31
C ARG A 179 8.49 2.68 18.42
N ARG A 180 8.44 2.96 17.13
CA ARG A 180 7.58 2.23 16.18
C ARG A 180 8.05 0.78 15.98
N LEU A 181 9.35 0.57 15.84
CA LEU A 181 9.92 -0.78 15.78
C LEU A 181 9.54 -1.59 17.03
N GLN A 182 9.65 -1.01 18.23
CA GLN A 182 9.27 -1.68 19.47
C GLN A 182 7.77 -2.01 19.50
N GLN A 183 6.90 -1.11 19.03
CA GLN A 183 5.46 -1.40 18.95
C GLN A 183 5.16 -2.60 18.04
N VAL A 184 5.89 -2.77 16.92
CA VAL A 184 5.73 -3.94 16.04
C VAL A 184 6.24 -5.20 16.73
N ILE A 185 7.36 -5.14 17.43
CA ILE A 185 7.90 -6.26 18.24
C ILE A 185 6.88 -6.67 19.31
N ASP A 186 6.31 -5.73 20.05
CA ASP A 186 5.29 -6.00 21.08
C ASP A 186 4.05 -6.71 20.45
N ARG A 187 3.70 -6.38 19.20
CA ARG A 187 2.63 -7.09 18.46
C ARG A 187 3.02 -8.52 18.11
N LEU A 188 4.27 -8.75 17.71
CA LEU A 188 4.78 -10.10 17.44
C LEU A 188 4.83 -10.95 18.72
N GLU A 189 5.08 -10.35 19.88
CA GLU A 189 5.05 -11.04 21.17
C GLU A 189 3.63 -11.40 21.64
N SER A 190 2.62 -10.61 21.23
CA SER A 190 1.22 -10.85 21.60
C SER A 190 0.69 -12.17 21.04
N PRO A 191 0.12 -13.07 21.88
CA PRO A 191 -0.39 -14.37 21.44
C PRO A 191 -1.62 -14.25 20.50
N GLU A 192 -2.32 -13.13 20.49
CA GLU A 192 -3.47 -12.88 19.64
C GLU A 192 -3.09 -12.42 18.22
N CYS A 193 -1.86 -11.94 18.02
CA CYS A 193 -1.37 -11.47 16.73
C CYS A 193 -0.66 -12.60 15.99
N GLU A 194 -1.08 -12.88 14.76
CA GLU A 194 -0.48 -13.87 13.86
C GLU A 194 0.49 -13.23 12.87
N TYR A 195 0.09 -12.09 12.30
CA TYR A 195 0.66 -11.52 11.10
C TYR A 195 0.79 -10.01 11.25
N VAL A 196 1.96 -9.46 10.95
CA VAL A 196 2.19 -8.01 10.95
C VAL A 196 2.70 -7.54 9.59
N SER A 197 2.30 -6.34 9.20
CA SER A 197 2.90 -5.59 8.10
C SER A 197 3.69 -4.42 8.63
N VAL A 198 4.85 -4.15 8.03
CA VAL A 198 5.74 -3.06 8.38
C VAL A 198 6.32 -2.40 7.13
N LYS A 199 6.48 -1.08 7.16
CA LYS A 199 7.18 -0.30 6.13
C LYS A 199 8.59 0.00 6.60
N ILE A 200 9.58 -0.04 5.71
CA ILE A 200 10.96 0.33 6.07
C ILE A 200 11.04 1.77 6.59
N SER A 201 10.28 2.70 5.99
CA SER A 201 10.18 4.09 6.38
C SER A 201 9.55 4.31 7.78
N SER A 202 8.85 3.31 8.34
CA SER A 202 8.27 3.37 9.68
C SER A 202 9.22 2.88 10.79
N ILE A 203 10.28 2.20 10.44
CA ILE A 203 11.25 1.64 11.39
C ILE A 203 12.66 2.23 11.26
N TYR A 204 12.90 3.05 10.25
CA TYR A 204 14.12 3.80 10.02
C TYR A 204 13.80 5.17 9.44
N SER A 205 14.30 6.25 10.06
CA SER A 205 13.92 7.63 9.70
C SER A 205 14.86 8.26 8.67
N GLN A 206 16.08 7.74 8.50
CA GLN A 206 17.14 8.37 7.71
C GLN A 206 17.40 7.62 6.39
N VAL A 207 16.33 7.20 5.70
CA VAL A 207 16.45 6.57 4.38
C VAL A 207 17.11 7.53 3.41
N ASN A 208 18.34 7.20 2.98
CA ASN A 208 19.14 8.00 2.08
C ASN A 208 19.66 7.13 0.93
N LEU A 209 19.14 7.35 -0.27
CA LEU A 209 19.47 6.54 -1.44
C LEU A 209 20.85 6.87 -2.02
N VAL A 210 21.46 8.00 -1.68
CA VAL A 210 22.85 8.31 -2.03
C VAL A 210 23.81 7.50 -1.16
N ALA A 211 23.47 7.33 0.13
CA ALA A 211 24.17 6.46 1.06
C ALA A 211 23.52 5.07 1.14
N TYR A 212 23.28 4.46 -0.03
CA TYR A 212 22.46 3.26 -0.17
C TYR A 212 22.93 2.10 0.70
N ASP A 213 24.22 1.74 0.62
CA ASP A 213 24.78 0.59 1.32
C ASP A 213 24.69 0.75 2.84
N GLN A 214 24.92 1.97 3.36
CA GLN A 214 24.73 2.27 4.79
C GLN A 214 23.26 2.16 5.18
N THR A 215 22.37 2.74 4.39
CA THR A 215 20.91 2.67 4.60
C THR A 215 20.43 1.23 4.61
N LEU A 216 20.90 0.43 3.67
CA LEU A 216 20.60 -1.00 3.56
C LEU A 216 20.97 -1.75 4.84
N GLU A 217 22.22 -1.60 5.34
CA GLU A 217 22.66 -2.27 6.56
C GLU A 217 21.85 -1.86 7.80
N GLU A 218 21.57 -0.58 7.95
CA GLU A 218 20.78 -0.07 9.07
C GLU A 218 19.35 -0.64 9.09
N ILE A 219 18.72 -0.77 7.94
CA ILE A 219 17.39 -1.37 7.84
C ILE A 219 17.44 -2.88 8.05
N LYS A 220 18.47 -3.56 7.54
CA LYS A 220 18.70 -5.01 7.78
C LYS A 220 18.78 -5.31 9.27
N GLU A 221 19.51 -4.51 10.07
CA GLU A 221 19.57 -4.70 11.53
C GLU A 221 18.17 -4.66 12.17
N ARG A 222 17.33 -3.71 11.78
CA ARG A 222 15.97 -3.61 12.31
C ARG A 222 15.08 -4.77 11.85
N LEU A 223 15.26 -5.21 10.61
CA LEU A 223 14.51 -6.35 10.09
C LEU A 223 14.94 -7.66 10.78
N ARG A 224 16.23 -7.85 11.08
CA ARG A 224 16.73 -8.98 11.87
C ARG A 224 16.04 -9.04 13.25
N LEU A 225 15.86 -7.91 13.93
CA LEU A 225 15.14 -7.87 15.22
C LEU A 225 13.68 -8.34 15.08
N LEU A 226 12.97 -7.87 14.05
CA LEU A 226 11.60 -8.30 13.77
C LEU A 226 11.52 -9.80 13.44
N TYR A 227 12.42 -10.29 12.62
CA TYR A 227 12.43 -11.71 12.22
C TYR A 227 12.80 -12.64 13.39
N ARG A 228 13.74 -12.24 14.25
CA ARG A 228 14.05 -12.97 15.48
C ARG A 228 12.85 -13.03 16.41
N SER A 229 12.13 -11.91 16.60
CA SER A 229 10.90 -11.90 17.39
C SER A 229 9.82 -12.82 16.78
N ALA A 230 9.64 -12.77 15.46
CA ALA A 230 8.67 -13.63 14.77
C ALA A 230 9.00 -15.12 14.88
N LYS A 231 10.28 -15.51 14.81
CA LYS A 231 10.73 -16.90 15.00
C LYS A 231 10.55 -17.39 16.44
N LYS A 232 10.83 -16.51 17.42
CA LYS A 232 10.76 -16.83 18.85
C LYS A 232 9.33 -17.08 19.31
N HIS A 233 8.37 -16.33 18.78
CA HIS A 233 6.99 -16.38 19.23
C HIS A 233 6.10 -17.13 18.24
N GLN A 234 5.19 -17.95 18.77
CA GLN A 234 4.29 -18.76 17.97
C GLN A 234 2.83 -18.27 18.07
N PHE A 235 2.10 -18.43 16.99
CA PHE A 235 0.66 -18.24 16.98
C PHE A 235 -0.03 -19.62 17.10
N THR A 236 -1.06 -19.69 17.94
CA THR A 236 -1.86 -20.92 18.09
C THR A 236 -3.18 -20.75 17.34
N HIS A 237 -3.41 -21.54 16.30
CA HIS A 237 -4.64 -21.56 15.50
C HIS A 237 -5.82 -22.16 16.27
N GLN A 238 -7.04 -22.04 15.72
CA GLN A 238 -8.25 -22.59 16.38
C GLN A 238 -8.24 -24.10 16.53
N ASP A 239 -7.61 -24.81 15.59
CA ASP A 239 -7.41 -26.26 15.63
C ASP A 239 -6.31 -26.72 16.58
N GLY A 240 -5.70 -25.79 17.31
CA GLY A 240 -4.59 -26.03 18.24
C GLY A 240 -3.21 -26.11 17.59
N LYS A 241 -3.12 -26.10 16.26
CA LYS A 241 -1.83 -26.07 15.56
C LYS A 241 -1.10 -24.77 15.86
N LYS A 242 0.23 -24.84 15.88
CA LYS A 242 1.09 -23.69 16.06
C LYS A 242 1.84 -23.38 14.77
N SER A 243 2.00 -22.10 14.48
CA SER A 243 2.84 -21.60 13.40
C SER A 243 3.74 -20.46 13.89
N PRO A 244 4.90 -20.21 13.25
CA PRO A 244 5.65 -18.98 13.44
C PRO A 244 4.78 -17.76 13.16
N LYS A 245 5.12 -16.63 13.75
CA LYS A 245 4.53 -15.34 13.39
C LYS A 245 5.00 -14.95 12.00
N PHE A 246 4.20 -14.16 11.29
CA PHE A 246 4.50 -13.76 9.93
C PHE A 246 4.74 -12.25 9.84
N VAL A 247 5.82 -11.85 9.17
CA VAL A 247 6.18 -10.45 8.90
C VAL A 247 6.11 -10.21 7.41
N ASN A 248 5.43 -9.15 7.01
CA ASN A 248 5.31 -8.69 5.63
C ASN A 248 5.89 -7.29 5.49
N LEU A 249 6.76 -7.07 4.53
CA LEU A 249 7.23 -5.74 4.17
C LEU A 249 6.21 -5.09 3.22
N ASP A 250 5.58 -4.03 3.70
CA ASP A 250 4.69 -3.22 2.87
C ASP A 250 5.50 -2.26 2.00
N MET A 251 5.06 -2.06 0.77
CA MET A 251 5.64 -1.11 -0.17
C MET A 251 4.95 0.25 -0.03
N GLU A 252 5.69 1.34 -0.16
CA GLU A 252 5.14 2.68 -0.04
C GLU A 252 5.39 3.51 -1.30
N GLU A 253 6.56 4.10 -1.46
CA GLU A 253 6.91 4.95 -2.59
C GLU A 253 7.82 4.20 -3.58
N TYR A 254 7.83 4.63 -4.84
CA TYR A 254 8.68 4.05 -5.88
C TYR A 254 10.17 4.03 -5.48
N ARG A 255 10.64 5.11 -4.86
CA ARG A 255 12.04 5.23 -4.42
C ARG A 255 12.48 4.12 -3.46
N ASP A 256 11.55 3.53 -2.71
CA ASP A 256 11.82 2.49 -1.73
C ASP A 256 11.74 1.06 -2.32
N LEU A 257 11.31 0.91 -3.59
CA LEU A 257 11.05 -0.38 -4.21
C LEU A 257 12.27 -1.30 -4.17
N TYR A 258 13.36 -0.86 -4.76
CA TYR A 258 14.57 -1.69 -4.86
C TYR A 258 15.25 -1.90 -3.51
N LEU A 259 15.30 -0.86 -2.69
CA LEU A 259 15.85 -0.94 -1.33
C LEU A 259 15.08 -1.97 -0.48
N THR A 260 13.75 -1.96 -0.55
CA THR A 260 12.91 -2.93 0.18
C THR A 260 13.14 -4.36 -0.33
N CYS A 261 13.28 -4.54 -1.65
CA CYS A 261 13.60 -5.85 -2.24
C CYS A 261 14.98 -6.35 -1.81
N ASP A 262 15.98 -5.49 -1.79
CA ASP A 262 17.35 -5.86 -1.42
C ASP A 262 17.43 -6.21 0.08
N VAL A 263 16.85 -5.38 0.96
CA VAL A 263 16.73 -5.71 2.41
C VAL A 263 16.06 -7.07 2.61
N PHE A 264 14.96 -7.32 1.91
CA PHE A 264 14.21 -8.57 2.01
C PHE A 264 15.03 -9.78 1.57
N LYS A 265 15.65 -9.70 0.39
CA LYS A 265 16.47 -10.78 -0.17
C LYS A 265 17.71 -11.06 0.69
N GLU A 266 18.43 -10.02 1.09
CA GLU A 266 19.69 -10.18 1.81
C GLU A 266 19.47 -10.77 3.20
N VAL A 267 18.52 -10.25 3.99
CA VAL A 267 18.26 -10.79 5.33
C VAL A 267 17.73 -12.23 5.27
N LEU A 268 16.83 -12.55 4.32
CA LEU A 268 16.32 -13.92 4.18
C LEU A 268 17.34 -14.90 3.61
N SER A 269 18.44 -14.42 3.01
CA SER A 269 19.56 -15.25 2.55
C SER A 269 20.56 -15.58 3.66
N GLU A 270 20.46 -14.95 4.83
CA GLU A 270 21.29 -15.28 5.99
C GLU A 270 20.93 -16.67 6.54
N GLU A 271 21.93 -17.44 6.99
CA GLU A 271 21.77 -18.79 7.52
C GLU A 271 20.71 -18.85 8.62
N GLU A 272 20.68 -17.84 9.50
CA GLU A 272 19.71 -17.71 10.59
C GLU A 272 18.26 -17.71 10.07
N PHE A 273 18.00 -17.14 8.88
CA PHE A 273 16.66 -16.93 8.36
C PHE A 273 16.30 -17.82 7.15
N MET A 274 17.16 -18.73 6.74
CA MET A 274 16.94 -19.62 5.59
C MET A 274 15.61 -20.39 5.68
N GLN A 275 15.21 -20.84 6.86
CA GLN A 275 13.96 -21.56 7.08
C GLN A 275 12.77 -20.65 7.42
N MET A 276 12.95 -19.33 7.38
CA MET A 276 11.88 -18.38 7.68
C MET A 276 11.05 -18.06 6.44
N ARG A 277 9.73 -18.11 6.58
CA ARG A 277 8.79 -17.57 5.60
C ARG A 277 8.43 -16.14 5.97
N ALA A 278 8.57 -15.23 5.03
CA ALA A 278 8.19 -13.84 5.15
C ALA A 278 7.53 -13.34 3.87
N GLY A 279 6.93 -12.16 3.91
CA GLY A 279 6.23 -11.59 2.77
C GLY A 279 6.74 -10.21 2.37
N ILE A 280 6.48 -9.86 1.11
CA ILE A 280 6.72 -8.54 0.54
C ILE A 280 5.53 -8.12 -0.32
N VAL A 281 5.32 -6.82 -0.49
CA VAL A 281 4.26 -6.28 -1.35
C VAL A 281 4.84 -5.80 -2.67
N LEU A 282 4.13 -6.06 -3.77
CA LEU A 282 4.37 -5.43 -5.05
C LEU A 282 3.13 -4.65 -5.52
N GLN A 283 3.38 -3.50 -6.12
CA GLN A 283 2.36 -2.54 -6.53
C GLN A 283 2.22 -2.54 -8.05
N ALA A 284 1.11 -3.09 -8.56
CA ALA A 284 0.88 -3.26 -9.99
C ALA A 284 0.74 -1.93 -10.77
N TYR A 285 0.61 -0.80 -10.08
CA TYR A 285 0.61 0.51 -10.75
C TYR A 285 1.99 0.95 -11.26
N LEU A 286 3.06 0.21 -10.91
CA LEU A 286 4.41 0.40 -11.41
C LEU A 286 4.67 -0.54 -12.60
N PRO A 287 5.12 -0.05 -13.75
CA PRO A 287 5.56 -0.91 -14.86
C PRO A 287 6.64 -1.91 -14.45
N ASP A 288 7.54 -1.50 -13.57
CA ASP A 288 8.64 -2.31 -13.02
C ASP A 288 8.18 -3.54 -12.23
N ALA A 289 7.00 -3.46 -11.60
CA ALA A 289 6.56 -4.45 -10.61
C ALA A 289 6.51 -5.88 -11.16
N PHE A 290 6.24 -6.06 -12.45
CA PHE A 290 6.21 -7.39 -13.06
C PHE A 290 7.61 -7.99 -13.21
N GLU A 291 8.60 -7.20 -13.62
CA GLU A 291 9.99 -7.67 -13.72
C GLU A 291 10.58 -7.93 -12.33
N VAL A 292 10.25 -7.07 -11.34
CA VAL A 292 10.61 -7.29 -9.94
C VAL A 292 9.96 -8.56 -9.38
N GLN A 293 8.72 -8.88 -9.76
CA GLN A 293 8.08 -10.15 -9.39
C GLN A 293 8.83 -11.35 -9.94
N LYS A 294 9.29 -11.29 -11.19
CA LYS A 294 10.09 -12.36 -11.80
C LYS A 294 11.44 -12.54 -11.09
N ASP A 295 12.15 -11.44 -10.82
CA ASP A 295 13.42 -11.46 -10.10
C ASP A 295 13.27 -12.09 -8.69
N LEU A 296 12.26 -11.67 -7.93
CA LEU A 296 11.96 -12.25 -6.63
C LEU A 296 11.58 -13.74 -6.72
N THR A 297 10.87 -14.14 -7.78
CA THR A 297 10.47 -15.54 -7.99
C THR A 297 11.70 -16.41 -8.29
N GLU A 298 12.59 -15.98 -9.17
CA GLU A 298 13.81 -16.71 -9.47
C GLU A 298 14.76 -16.77 -8.28
N TRP A 299 14.91 -15.66 -7.54
CA TRP A 299 15.66 -15.67 -6.28
C TRP A 299 15.06 -16.67 -5.26
N ALA A 300 13.73 -16.69 -5.12
CA ALA A 300 13.06 -17.60 -4.19
C ALA A 300 13.21 -19.07 -4.60
N LYS A 301 13.17 -19.39 -5.91
CA LYS A 301 13.46 -20.73 -6.43
C LYS A 301 14.89 -21.17 -6.12
N ASN A 302 15.87 -20.28 -6.31
CA ASN A 302 17.26 -20.54 -5.93
C ASN A 302 17.40 -20.79 -4.42
N ARG A 303 16.70 -20.01 -3.60
CA ARG A 303 16.67 -20.19 -2.15
C ARG A 303 16.06 -21.54 -1.76
N ASP A 304 14.93 -21.91 -2.35
CA ASP A 304 14.25 -23.20 -2.12
C ASP A 304 15.14 -24.38 -2.51
N SER A 305 15.79 -24.32 -3.67
CA SER A 305 16.72 -25.37 -4.14
C SER A 305 17.92 -25.57 -3.23
N ASN A 306 18.31 -24.53 -2.48
CA ASN A 306 19.34 -24.58 -1.43
C ASN A 306 18.80 -24.95 -0.04
N GLY A 307 17.56 -25.46 0.03
CA GLY A 307 16.91 -25.90 1.25
C GLY A 307 16.29 -24.78 2.10
N GLY A 308 16.12 -23.59 1.54
CA GLY A 308 15.43 -22.47 2.20
C GLY A 308 13.92 -22.58 2.09
N ALA A 309 13.18 -21.81 2.90
CA ALA A 309 11.72 -21.76 2.84
C ALA A 309 11.23 -20.81 1.73
N GLY A 310 10.05 -21.06 1.15
CA GLY A 310 9.39 -20.16 0.21
C GLY A 310 9.01 -18.81 0.83
N ILE A 311 8.59 -17.88 0.00
CA ILE A 311 8.17 -16.53 0.41
C ILE A 311 6.69 -16.28 0.07
N LYS A 312 6.20 -15.08 0.40
CA LYS A 312 4.89 -14.59 -0.07
C LYS A 312 5.03 -13.24 -0.75
N ILE A 313 4.40 -13.07 -1.90
CA ILE A 313 4.21 -11.76 -2.55
C ILE A 313 2.74 -11.37 -2.46
N ARG A 314 2.44 -10.25 -1.80
CA ARG A 314 1.12 -9.63 -1.87
C ARG A 314 1.09 -8.70 -3.07
N ILE A 315 0.16 -8.93 -3.99
CA ILE A 315 -0.04 -8.08 -5.16
C ILE A 315 -1.18 -7.12 -4.87
N VAL A 316 -0.87 -5.82 -4.90
CA VAL A 316 -1.82 -4.70 -4.76
C VAL A 316 -1.82 -3.86 -6.03
N LYS A 317 -2.85 -3.03 -6.25
CA LYS A 317 -2.82 -2.08 -7.38
C LYS A 317 -1.88 -0.91 -7.11
N GLY A 318 -1.87 -0.37 -5.90
CA GLY A 318 -1.10 0.78 -5.44
C GLY A 318 -2.02 1.86 -4.88
N ALA A 319 -1.53 2.60 -3.89
CA ALA A 319 -2.34 3.57 -3.14
C ALA A 319 -1.74 4.98 -3.07
N ASN A 320 -0.55 5.20 -3.65
CA ASN A 320 0.20 6.44 -3.51
C ASN A 320 0.28 7.26 -4.82
N LEU A 321 -0.63 7.04 -5.77
CA LEU A 321 -0.59 7.68 -7.09
C LEU A 321 -0.43 9.22 -7.02
N ALA A 322 -1.18 9.88 -6.14
CA ALA A 322 -1.10 11.33 -5.97
C ALA A 322 0.27 11.78 -5.46
N MET A 323 0.87 11.02 -4.52
CA MET A 323 2.21 11.32 -4.00
C MET A 323 3.27 11.10 -5.06
N GLU A 324 3.21 10.01 -5.82
CA GLU A 324 4.13 9.73 -6.94
C GLU A 324 4.06 10.82 -8.03
N SER A 325 2.86 11.34 -8.31
CA SER A 325 2.68 12.43 -9.27
C SER A 325 3.26 13.75 -8.77
N VAL A 326 3.11 14.05 -7.48
CA VAL A 326 3.68 15.25 -6.84
C VAL A 326 5.20 15.15 -6.82
N GLU A 327 5.76 14.01 -6.40
CA GLU A 327 7.21 13.78 -6.38
C GLU A 327 7.82 13.96 -7.78
N ALA A 328 7.22 13.34 -8.79
CA ALA A 328 7.66 13.48 -10.18
C ALA A 328 7.62 14.94 -10.64
N SER A 329 6.56 15.69 -10.29
CA SER A 329 6.41 17.09 -10.66
C SER A 329 7.42 18.03 -9.98
N ILE A 330 7.78 17.76 -8.70
CA ILE A 330 8.75 18.57 -7.95
C ILE A 330 10.16 18.43 -8.54
N HIS A 331 10.52 17.24 -9.00
CA HIS A 331 11.86 16.91 -9.47
C HIS A 331 12.00 16.93 -11.01
N ASP A 332 10.91 17.26 -11.71
CA ASP A 332 10.83 17.22 -13.18
C ASP A 332 11.12 15.82 -13.77
N TRP A 333 10.68 14.77 -13.07
CA TRP A 333 10.83 13.39 -13.50
C TRP A 333 9.58 12.87 -14.21
N PRO A 334 9.72 11.85 -15.09
CA PRO A 334 8.57 11.07 -15.50
C PRO A 334 7.87 10.43 -14.29
N GLN A 335 6.55 10.37 -14.32
CA GLN A 335 5.80 9.67 -13.29
C GLN A 335 6.21 8.19 -13.25
N ALA A 336 6.57 7.66 -12.08
CA ALA A 336 7.00 6.26 -11.95
C ALA A 336 5.86 5.28 -12.28
N THR A 337 4.62 5.63 -11.96
CA THR A 337 3.43 4.80 -12.15
C THR A 337 2.88 4.90 -13.57
N TYR A 338 2.00 3.96 -13.95
CA TYR A 338 1.21 4.11 -15.17
C TYR A 338 0.34 5.37 -15.12
N TYR A 339 0.09 5.95 -16.29
CA TYR A 339 -0.71 7.17 -16.45
C TYR A 339 -2.23 6.93 -16.46
N ASN A 340 -2.66 5.69 -16.57
CA ASN A 340 -4.08 5.34 -16.64
C ASN A 340 -4.39 4.03 -15.90
N LYS A 341 -5.64 3.92 -15.47
CA LYS A 341 -6.11 2.77 -14.70
C LYS A 341 -6.16 1.46 -15.50
N LEU A 342 -6.35 1.53 -16.81
CA LEU A 342 -6.41 0.35 -17.67
C LEU A 342 -5.09 -0.42 -17.62
N ASP A 343 -3.96 0.28 -17.69
CA ASP A 343 -2.63 -0.32 -17.62
C ASP A 343 -2.35 -0.92 -16.25
N VAL A 344 -2.77 -0.25 -15.16
CA VAL A 344 -2.69 -0.78 -13.80
C VAL A 344 -3.47 -2.09 -13.67
N ASP A 345 -4.72 -2.11 -14.16
CA ASP A 345 -5.60 -3.28 -14.08
C ASP A 345 -5.08 -4.44 -14.96
N ALA A 346 -4.47 -4.12 -16.10
CA ALA A 346 -3.85 -5.10 -17.00
C ALA A 346 -2.59 -5.72 -16.36
N ASN A 347 -1.70 -4.89 -15.82
CA ASN A 347 -0.50 -5.36 -15.13
C ASN A 347 -0.84 -6.18 -13.88
N TYR A 348 -1.85 -5.77 -13.10
CA TYR A 348 -2.33 -6.55 -11.96
C TYR A 348 -2.75 -7.97 -12.36
N LYS A 349 -3.49 -8.12 -13.47
CA LYS A 349 -3.90 -9.44 -13.99
C LYS A 349 -2.71 -10.27 -14.43
N ARG A 350 -1.77 -9.68 -15.19
CA ARG A 350 -0.54 -10.34 -15.63
C ARG A 350 0.26 -10.87 -14.44
N MET A 351 0.43 -10.05 -13.40
CA MET A 351 1.14 -10.44 -12.18
C MET A 351 0.43 -11.58 -11.43
N ILE A 352 -0.90 -11.56 -11.36
CA ILE A 352 -1.67 -12.65 -10.74
C ILE A 352 -1.56 -13.94 -11.56
N GLU A 353 -1.66 -13.87 -12.89
CA GLU A 353 -1.49 -15.05 -13.76
C GLU A 353 -0.13 -15.69 -13.57
N TYR A 354 0.94 -14.88 -13.65
CA TYR A 354 2.30 -15.35 -13.46
C TYR A 354 2.50 -16.01 -12.09
N GLY A 355 1.97 -15.39 -11.04
CA GLY A 355 2.08 -15.92 -9.68
C GLY A 355 1.23 -17.17 -9.43
N CYS A 356 0.15 -17.39 -10.18
CA CYS A 356 -0.69 -18.59 -10.06
C CYS A 356 -0.18 -19.79 -10.86
N LEU A 357 0.90 -19.67 -11.62
CA LEU A 357 1.52 -20.83 -12.26
C LEU A 357 2.06 -21.78 -11.17
N PRO A 358 1.82 -23.10 -11.25
CA PRO A 358 2.22 -24.06 -10.20
C PRO A 358 3.69 -23.95 -9.82
N GLU A 359 4.58 -23.90 -10.81
CA GLU A 359 6.03 -23.80 -10.65
C GLU A 359 6.51 -22.48 -9.99
N HIS A 360 5.63 -21.49 -9.87
CA HIS A 360 5.88 -20.26 -9.15
C HIS A 360 5.20 -20.26 -7.77
N ALA A 361 3.93 -20.64 -7.73
CA ALA A 361 3.09 -20.57 -6.53
C ALA A 361 3.60 -21.47 -5.39
N GLU A 362 4.19 -22.62 -5.70
CA GLU A 362 4.76 -23.57 -4.73
C GLU A 362 5.87 -22.93 -3.89
N VAL A 363 6.67 -22.05 -4.50
CA VAL A 363 7.80 -21.37 -3.85
C VAL A 363 7.42 -19.95 -3.42
N VAL A 364 6.59 -19.27 -4.20
CA VAL A 364 6.15 -17.89 -3.96
C VAL A 364 4.65 -17.86 -3.80
N ASN A 365 4.17 -17.91 -2.57
CA ASN A 365 2.75 -17.79 -2.30
C ASN A 365 2.23 -16.41 -2.70
N ILE A 366 1.02 -16.36 -3.23
CA ILE A 366 0.42 -15.11 -3.71
C ILE A 366 -0.70 -14.64 -2.78
N GLY A 367 -0.60 -13.38 -2.35
CA GLY A 367 -1.68 -12.64 -1.69
C GLY A 367 -2.41 -11.77 -2.72
N VAL A 368 -3.62 -12.14 -3.08
CA VAL A 368 -4.48 -11.37 -3.99
C VAL A 368 -5.23 -10.32 -3.21
N ALA A 369 -4.73 -9.08 -3.23
CA ALA A 369 -5.31 -7.98 -2.46
C ALA A 369 -6.22 -7.11 -3.32
N SER A 370 -7.53 -7.31 -3.22
CA SER A 370 -8.52 -6.53 -3.98
C SER A 370 -9.91 -6.60 -3.37
N HIS A 371 -10.66 -5.48 -3.48
CA HIS A 371 -12.11 -5.42 -3.26
C HIS A 371 -12.92 -5.55 -4.56
N ASN A 372 -12.28 -5.50 -5.72
CA ASN A 372 -12.96 -5.62 -7.00
C ASN A 372 -13.37 -7.07 -7.25
N LEU A 373 -14.67 -7.33 -7.29
CA LEU A 373 -15.21 -8.69 -7.44
C LEU A 373 -14.84 -9.36 -8.77
N PHE A 374 -14.63 -8.60 -9.84
CA PHE A 374 -14.18 -9.17 -11.11
C PHE A 374 -12.73 -9.68 -11.01
N GLU A 375 -11.83 -8.90 -10.38
CA GLU A 375 -10.44 -9.28 -10.16
C GLU A 375 -10.34 -10.51 -9.23
N VAL A 376 -11.10 -10.47 -8.13
CA VAL A 376 -11.15 -11.58 -7.17
C VAL A 376 -11.68 -12.85 -7.82
N SER A 377 -12.73 -12.73 -8.66
CA SER A 377 -13.28 -13.87 -9.41
C SER A 377 -12.27 -14.44 -10.38
N TYR A 378 -11.57 -13.58 -11.11
CA TYR A 378 -10.51 -14.00 -12.03
C TYR A 378 -9.41 -14.78 -11.32
N ALA A 379 -8.92 -14.27 -10.19
CA ALA A 379 -7.91 -14.95 -9.38
C ALA A 379 -8.42 -16.29 -8.77
N LEU A 380 -9.69 -16.37 -8.35
CA LEU A 380 -10.32 -17.61 -7.89
C LEU A 380 -10.33 -18.69 -8.98
N LEU A 381 -10.63 -18.29 -10.23
CA LEU A 381 -10.62 -19.19 -11.36
C LEU A 381 -9.20 -19.66 -11.72
N LEU A 382 -8.21 -18.75 -11.72
CA LEU A 382 -6.80 -19.10 -11.94
C LEU A 382 -6.31 -20.09 -10.88
N ARG A 383 -6.62 -19.82 -9.61
CA ARG A 383 -6.30 -20.71 -8.49
C ARG A 383 -6.89 -22.10 -8.69
N ALA A 384 -8.17 -22.20 -9.07
CA ALA A 384 -8.85 -23.46 -9.33
C ALA A 384 -8.32 -24.16 -10.59
N LYS A 385 -8.04 -23.40 -11.66
CA LYS A 385 -7.49 -23.90 -12.94
C LYS A 385 -6.14 -24.60 -12.74
N HIS A 386 -5.29 -24.01 -11.93
CA HIS A 386 -3.92 -24.48 -11.69
C HIS A 386 -3.79 -25.41 -10.47
N GLY A 387 -4.86 -25.58 -9.67
CA GLY A 387 -4.83 -26.42 -8.47
C GLY A 387 -3.91 -25.90 -7.36
N VAL A 388 -3.73 -24.57 -7.29
CA VAL A 388 -2.81 -23.91 -6.35
C VAL A 388 -3.54 -23.31 -5.14
N ASP A 389 -4.57 -23.98 -4.66
CA ASP A 389 -5.43 -23.50 -3.57
C ASP A 389 -4.69 -23.22 -2.26
N GLU A 390 -3.64 -23.97 -1.96
CA GLU A 390 -2.84 -23.81 -0.74
C GLU A 390 -1.85 -22.64 -0.81
N TYR A 391 -1.55 -22.14 -2.02
CA TYR A 391 -0.50 -21.15 -2.27
C TYR A 391 -1.05 -19.76 -2.59
N VAL A 392 -2.35 -19.64 -2.91
CA VAL A 392 -2.98 -18.37 -3.29
C VAL A 392 -4.04 -17.99 -2.27
N GLU A 393 -3.78 -16.93 -1.53
CA GLU A 393 -4.62 -16.37 -0.48
C GLU A 393 -5.27 -15.05 -0.93
N PHE A 394 -6.51 -14.81 -0.50
CA PHE A 394 -7.22 -13.55 -0.76
C PHE A 394 -7.10 -12.60 0.42
N GLU A 395 -6.90 -11.32 0.11
CA GLU A 395 -6.72 -10.28 1.11
C GLU A 395 -7.67 -9.10 0.88
N MET A 396 -8.28 -8.58 1.96
CA MET A 396 -9.15 -7.40 1.93
C MET A 396 -8.88 -6.51 3.13
N LEU A 397 -9.14 -5.21 2.96
CA LEU A 397 -9.06 -4.26 4.07
C LEU A 397 -10.13 -4.55 5.13
N GLU A 398 -9.74 -4.43 6.39
CA GLU A 398 -10.69 -4.50 7.50
C GLU A 398 -11.62 -3.28 7.48
N GLY A 399 -12.89 -3.50 7.80
CA GLY A 399 -13.90 -2.44 7.86
C GLY A 399 -14.50 -2.01 6.53
N MET A 400 -13.85 -2.32 5.41
CA MET A 400 -14.35 -1.98 4.07
C MET A 400 -15.09 -3.17 3.47
N ALA A 401 -16.29 -2.90 2.90
CA ALA A 401 -17.12 -3.90 2.22
C ALA A 401 -17.22 -5.26 2.96
N ASN A 402 -17.50 -5.23 4.26
CA ASN A 402 -17.51 -6.41 5.14
C ASN A 402 -18.43 -7.54 4.64
N HIS A 403 -19.54 -7.22 3.99
CA HIS A 403 -20.48 -8.18 3.39
C HIS A 403 -19.83 -8.95 2.22
N GLN A 404 -19.06 -8.26 1.36
CA GLN A 404 -18.30 -8.91 0.28
C GLN A 404 -17.21 -9.83 0.81
N ALA A 405 -16.49 -9.37 1.82
CA ALA A 405 -15.44 -10.16 2.44
C ALA A 405 -15.98 -11.46 3.08
N ARG A 406 -17.19 -11.45 3.65
CA ARG A 406 -17.83 -12.69 4.13
C ARG A 406 -18.21 -13.63 2.99
N ALA A 407 -18.72 -13.09 1.88
CA ALA A 407 -19.03 -13.89 0.69
C ALA A 407 -17.75 -14.50 0.09
N LEU A 408 -16.70 -13.70 -0.07
CA LEU A 408 -15.40 -14.17 -0.58
C LEU A 408 -14.77 -15.21 0.35
N GLN A 409 -14.78 -14.98 1.66
CA GLN A 409 -14.24 -15.94 2.64
C GLN A 409 -14.87 -17.33 2.50
N LYS A 410 -16.19 -17.40 2.26
CA LYS A 410 -16.91 -18.64 2.03
C LYS A 410 -16.53 -19.31 0.69
N ALA A 411 -16.35 -18.48 -0.36
CA ALA A 411 -15.99 -18.98 -1.69
C ALA A 411 -14.52 -19.45 -1.76
N ALA A 412 -13.63 -18.74 -1.09
CA ALA A 412 -12.18 -19.00 -1.11
C ALA A 412 -11.72 -20.02 -0.06
N GLY A 413 -12.57 -20.35 0.93
CA GLY A 413 -12.20 -21.20 2.06
C GLY A 413 -11.37 -20.51 3.15
N GLY A 414 -11.06 -19.21 3.01
CA GLY A 414 -10.29 -18.39 3.94
C GLY A 414 -10.16 -16.96 3.45
N LEU A 415 -9.76 -16.06 4.35
CA LEU A 415 -9.50 -14.65 4.03
C LEU A 415 -8.54 -14.05 5.05
N LEU A 416 -7.54 -13.30 4.57
CA LEU A 416 -6.71 -12.43 5.39
C LEU A 416 -7.26 -11.01 5.35
N ARG A 417 -7.45 -10.41 6.52
CA ARG A 417 -7.87 -9.02 6.64
C ARG A 417 -6.70 -8.14 7.05
N TYR A 418 -6.42 -7.13 6.24
CA TYR A 418 -5.43 -6.10 6.55
C TYR A 418 -6.05 -5.03 7.44
N ALA A 419 -5.51 -4.88 8.64
CA ALA A 419 -6.04 -4.02 9.68
C ALA A 419 -5.02 -2.98 10.14
N PRO A 420 -5.14 -1.73 9.68
CA PRO A 420 -4.39 -0.63 10.26
C PRO A 420 -4.81 -0.41 11.70
N VAL A 421 -3.83 -0.19 12.57
CA VAL A 421 -4.08 0.08 13.98
C VAL A 421 -3.33 1.32 14.44
N VAL A 422 -3.92 2.09 15.35
CA VAL A 422 -3.30 3.29 15.91
C VAL A 422 -3.76 3.53 17.34
N LYS A 423 -2.87 3.99 18.21
CA LYS A 423 -3.22 4.45 19.55
C LYS A 423 -3.95 5.79 19.49
N LYS A 424 -4.74 6.07 20.53
CA LYS A 424 -5.48 7.34 20.66
C LYS A 424 -4.56 8.56 20.59
N GLU A 425 -3.41 8.48 21.24
CA GLU A 425 -2.40 9.54 21.27
C GLU A 425 -1.76 9.81 19.92
N ASP A 426 -1.63 8.78 19.09
CA ASP A 426 -1.01 8.83 17.75
C ASP A 426 -2.05 8.99 16.61
N PHE A 427 -3.33 9.22 16.90
CA PHE A 427 -4.39 9.22 15.88
C PHE A 427 -4.17 10.26 14.79
N HIS A 428 -3.49 11.36 15.10
CA HIS A 428 -3.12 12.38 14.11
C HIS A 428 -2.24 11.82 12.98
N SER A 429 -1.39 10.82 13.26
CA SER A 429 -0.57 10.16 12.24
C SER A 429 -1.36 9.21 11.32
N ALA A 430 -2.59 8.85 11.70
CA ALA A 430 -3.48 8.02 10.90
C ALA A 430 -4.36 8.82 9.92
N ILE A 431 -4.34 10.14 9.99
CA ILE A 431 -5.21 11.01 9.19
C ILE A 431 -4.90 10.86 7.70
N SER A 432 -3.63 10.81 7.32
CA SER A 432 -3.23 10.60 5.92
C SER A 432 -3.75 9.29 5.36
N TYR A 433 -3.71 8.22 6.15
CA TYR A 433 -4.30 6.94 5.78
C TYR A 433 -5.82 7.06 5.57
N LEU A 434 -6.51 7.75 6.49
CA LEU A 434 -7.96 7.93 6.42
C LEU A 434 -8.37 8.75 5.19
N VAL A 435 -7.65 9.83 4.90
CA VAL A 435 -7.89 10.67 3.72
C VAL A 435 -7.74 9.85 2.43
N ARG A 436 -6.66 9.07 2.30
CA ARG A 436 -6.48 8.18 1.14
C ARG A 436 -7.62 7.17 0.98
N ARG A 437 -8.13 6.58 2.10
CA ARG A 437 -9.27 5.67 2.04
C ARG A 437 -10.57 6.36 1.62
N LEU A 438 -10.78 7.59 2.06
CA LEU A 438 -11.93 8.38 1.63
C LEU A 438 -11.83 8.74 0.14
N ASP A 439 -10.66 9.18 -0.31
CA ASP A 439 -10.40 9.51 -1.71
C ASP A 439 -10.60 8.29 -2.62
N GLU A 440 -10.00 7.16 -2.28
CA GLU A 440 -10.21 5.91 -3.03
C GLU A 440 -11.69 5.51 -3.13
N ASN A 441 -12.44 5.60 -2.05
CA ASN A 441 -13.85 5.25 -2.02
C ASN A 441 -14.72 6.22 -2.83
N THR A 442 -14.23 7.43 -3.10
CA THR A 442 -14.97 8.48 -3.81
C THR A 442 -14.48 8.70 -5.24
N SER A 443 -13.38 8.08 -5.65
CA SER A 443 -12.87 8.15 -7.03
C SER A 443 -13.79 7.40 -8.00
N GLU A 444 -14.21 8.07 -9.09
CA GLU A 444 -15.15 7.52 -10.09
C GLU A 444 -14.64 6.27 -10.82
N GLU A 445 -13.32 6.07 -10.86
CA GLU A 445 -12.70 4.90 -11.48
C GLU A 445 -12.60 3.70 -10.51
N ASN A 446 -12.80 3.92 -9.21
CA ASN A 446 -12.66 2.88 -8.22
C ASN A 446 -13.92 1.99 -8.16
N PHE A 447 -13.71 0.67 -8.12
CA PHE A 447 -14.78 -0.32 -7.98
C PHE A 447 -15.66 -0.06 -6.74
N LEU A 448 -15.06 0.37 -5.62
CA LEU A 448 -15.80 0.63 -4.39
C LEU A 448 -16.76 1.81 -4.51
N HIS A 449 -16.44 2.81 -5.32
CA HIS A 449 -17.36 3.90 -5.65
C HIS A 449 -18.65 3.35 -6.30
N ASP A 450 -18.49 2.55 -7.34
CA ASP A 450 -19.63 2.00 -8.10
C ASP A 450 -20.39 0.93 -7.30
N LEU A 451 -19.71 0.26 -6.36
CA LEU A 451 -20.29 -0.82 -5.54
C LEU A 451 -21.53 -0.38 -4.76
N PHE A 452 -21.57 0.87 -4.28
CA PHE A 452 -22.67 1.37 -3.43
C PHE A 452 -24.03 1.33 -4.09
N GLY A 453 -24.10 1.35 -5.42
CA GLY A 453 -25.35 1.25 -6.20
C GLY A 453 -25.41 0.05 -7.14
N MET A 454 -24.38 -0.81 -7.14
CA MET A 454 -24.22 -1.86 -8.14
C MET A 454 -25.19 -3.02 -7.95
N LYS A 455 -25.84 -3.41 -9.03
CA LYS A 455 -26.64 -4.64 -9.19
C LYS A 455 -26.26 -5.32 -10.50
N PRO A 456 -26.33 -6.65 -10.60
CA PRO A 456 -26.10 -7.31 -11.87
C PRO A 456 -26.98 -6.74 -12.99
N GLY A 457 -26.36 -6.35 -14.10
CA GLY A 457 -27.06 -5.79 -15.28
C GLY A 457 -27.46 -4.31 -15.18
N CYS A 458 -27.03 -3.56 -14.15
CA CYS A 458 -27.20 -2.11 -14.12
C CYS A 458 -26.03 -1.39 -14.82
N PRO A 459 -26.16 -0.09 -15.18
CA PRO A 459 -25.11 0.66 -15.88
C PRO A 459 -23.74 0.63 -15.16
N LEU A 460 -23.71 0.66 -13.82
CA LEU A 460 -22.47 0.57 -13.03
C LEU A 460 -21.80 -0.81 -13.17
N TRP A 461 -22.61 -1.88 -13.21
CA TRP A 461 -22.12 -3.24 -13.48
C TRP A 461 -21.51 -3.33 -14.89
N ASP A 462 -22.19 -2.80 -15.90
CA ASP A 462 -21.73 -2.86 -17.28
C ASP A 462 -20.47 -2.03 -17.50
N LYS A 463 -20.34 -0.88 -16.82
CA LYS A 463 -19.11 -0.07 -16.77
C LYS A 463 -17.94 -0.90 -16.22
N GLN A 464 -18.08 -1.49 -15.04
CA GLN A 464 -17.03 -2.27 -14.40
C GLN A 464 -16.69 -3.56 -15.17
N LYS A 465 -17.71 -4.22 -15.75
CA LYS A 465 -17.52 -5.36 -16.64
C LYS A 465 -16.68 -4.97 -17.87
N LYS A 466 -16.97 -3.82 -18.50
CA LYS A 466 -16.22 -3.33 -19.65
C LYS A 466 -14.75 -3.06 -19.27
N MET A 467 -14.49 -2.35 -18.17
CA MET A 467 -13.14 -2.08 -17.68
C MET A 467 -12.36 -3.37 -17.40
N PHE A 468 -13.03 -4.37 -16.85
CA PHE A 468 -12.44 -5.69 -16.62
C PHE A 468 -12.05 -6.38 -17.93
N LEU A 469 -12.93 -6.42 -18.92
CA LEU A 469 -12.66 -7.02 -20.24
C LEU A 469 -11.55 -6.30 -20.99
N ASP A 470 -11.57 -4.97 -21.00
CA ASP A 470 -10.53 -4.16 -21.64
C ASP A 470 -9.15 -4.45 -21.05
N SER A 471 -9.07 -4.61 -19.72
CA SER A 471 -7.82 -4.95 -19.04
C SER A 471 -7.38 -6.41 -19.24
N CYS A 472 -8.32 -7.36 -19.39
CA CYS A 472 -7.98 -8.72 -19.81
C CYS A 472 -7.37 -8.74 -21.22
N ALA A 473 -7.92 -7.98 -22.16
CA ALA A 473 -7.40 -7.89 -23.52
C ALA A 473 -6.01 -7.24 -23.59
N LYS A 474 -5.66 -6.38 -22.62
CA LYS A 474 -4.40 -5.62 -22.63
C LYS A 474 -3.27 -6.28 -21.83
N LYS A 475 -3.55 -7.26 -20.98
CA LYS A 475 -2.59 -7.81 -20.00
C LYS A 475 -1.23 -8.27 -20.58
N ASP A 476 -1.25 -8.84 -21.79
CA ASP A 476 -0.05 -9.37 -22.43
C ASP A 476 0.78 -8.31 -23.18
N THR A 477 0.18 -7.14 -23.43
CA THR A 477 0.80 -6.04 -24.18
C THR A 477 1.05 -4.79 -23.37
N VAL A 478 0.69 -4.79 -22.07
CA VAL A 478 0.96 -3.65 -21.19
C VAL A 478 2.48 -3.52 -20.97
N GLN A 479 2.94 -2.27 -20.96
CA GLN A 479 4.36 -1.95 -20.75
C GLN A 479 4.88 -2.60 -19.46
N SER A 480 6.13 -3.10 -19.49
CA SER A 480 6.86 -3.58 -18.31
C SER A 480 8.21 -2.89 -18.12
N THR A 481 8.58 -2.01 -19.05
CA THR A 481 9.77 -1.18 -18.89
C THR A 481 9.50 -0.01 -17.96
N PRO A 482 10.44 0.33 -17.06
CA PRO A 482 10.31 1.49 -16.19
C PRO A 482 10.02 2.78 -16.94
N ASN A 483 9.25 3.69 -16.34
CA ASN A 483 9.09 5.05 -16.86
C ASN A 483 10.29 5.93 -16.51
N ARG A 484 10.98 5.65 -15.39
CA ARG A 484 12.17 6.35 -14.95
C ARG A 484 13.42 5.62 -15.41
N ILE A 485 14.14 6.22 -16.33
CA ILE A 485 15.31 5.63 -17.03
C ILE A 485 16.51 6.58 -17.08
N GLN A 486 16.48 7.70 -16.33
CA GLN A 486 17.57 8.67 -16.30
C GLN A 486 18.91 7.96 -16.00
N ASN A 487 19.97 8.28 -16.75
CA ASN A 487 21.29 7.73 -16.54
C ASN A 487 22.36 8.81 -16.67
N ARG A 488 22.87 9.28 -15.55
CA ARG A 488 23.87 10.36 -15.46
C ARG A 488 25.22 10.00 -16.10
N GLU A 489 25.54 8.72 -16.22
CA GLU A 489 26.80 8.29 -16.85
C GLU A 489 26.76 8.42 -18.37
N THR A 490 25.57 8.28 -18.98
CA THR A 490 25.40 8.27 -20.45
C THR A 490 24.65 9.49 -20.97
N GLU A 491 24.17 10.37 -20.09
CA GLU A 491 23.43 11.56 -20.47
C GLU A 491 24.35 12.56 -21.15
N GLU A 492 24.00 12.98 -22.38
CA GLU A 492 24.72 14.01 -23.11
C GLU A 492 24.17 15.38 -22.74
N HIS A 493 25.03 16.26 -22.24
CA HIS A 493 24.69 17.65 -21.96
C HIS A 493 24.87 18.47 -23.25
N VAL A 494 23.80 18.69 -23.99
CA VAL A 494 23.78 19.63 -25.10
C VAL A 494 23.42 21.01 -24.57
N VAL A 495 24.37 21.94 -24.57
CA VAL A 495 24.13 23.33 -24.18
C VAL A 495 23.65 24.12 -25.39
N ASP A 496 22.37 24.46 -25.43
CA ASP A 496 21.81 25.38 -26.41
C ASP A 496 21.80 26.81 -25.84
N TYR A 497 22.76 27.62 -26.24
CA TYR A 497 22.88 28.99 -25.79
C TYR A 497 21.80 29.94 -26.36
N LEU A 498 20.95 29.46 -27.27
CA LEU A 498 19.91 30.25 -27.92
C LEU A 498 18.52 29.96 -27.33
N SER A 499 18.37 28.92 -26.57
CA SER A 499 17.12 28.58 -25.87
C SER A 499 16.98 29.40 -24.58
N ALA A 500 15.76 29.51 -24.07
CA ALA A 500 15.51 30.00 -22.72
C ALA A 500 16.22 29.11 -21.69
N PHE A 501 16.69 29.72 -20.60
CA PHE A 501 17.30 28.96 -19.52
C PHE A 501 16.25 28.01 -18.86
N GLU A 502 16.59 26.76 -18.77
CA GLU A 502 15.86 25.74 -18.02
C GLU A 502 16.80 25.08 -17.02
N ASN A 503 16.30 24.76 -15.82
CA ASN A 503 17.07 24.00 -14.85
C ASN A 503 17.28 22.57 -15.35
N ALA A 504 18.42 21.98 -15.00
CA ALA A 504 18.61 20.54 -15.21
C ALA A 504 17.63 19.77 -14.32
N VAL A 505 17.10 18.66 -14.87
CA VAL A 505 16.29 17.70 -14.13
C VAL A 505 17.07 17.17 -12.94
N ASP A 506 16.43 17.00 -11.79
CA ASP A 506 17.08 16.43 -10.60
C ASP A 506 17.58 14.99 -10.86
N THR A 507 18.64 14.60 -10.18
CA THR A 507 19.15 13.23 -10.28
C THR A 507 18.22 12.27 -9.54
N ASP A 508 17.70 11.28 -10.26
CA ASP A 508 16.88 10.23 -9.66
C ASP A 508 17.77 9.21 -8.94
N TRP A 509 17.85 9.34 -7.62
CA TRP A 509 18.66 8.48 -6.76
C TRP A 509 18.00 7.11 -6.50
N SER A 510 16.76 6.87 -6.92
CA SER A 510 16.16 5.54 -6.88
C SER A 510 16.80 4.58 -7.89
N LEU A 511 17.51 5.11 -8.89
CA LEU A 511 18.15 4.35 -9.95
C LEU A 511 19.60 3.98 -9.59
N ARG A 512 19.89 2.70 -9.46
CA ARG A 512 21.18 2.18 -8.98
C ARG A 512 22.38 2.67 -9.81
N HIS A 513 22.23 2.83 -11.12
CA HIS A 513 23.32 3.35 -11.97
C HIS A 513 23.65 4.82 -11.65
N ASN A 514 22.69 5.64 -11.25
CA ASN A 514 22.95 7.02 -10.81
C ASN A 514 23.69 7.05 -9.46
N GLN A 515 23.33 6.15 -8.52
CA GLN A 515 24.08 5.98 -7.27
C GLN A 515 25.53 5.56 -7.55
N ASN A 516 25.74 4.57 -8.42
CA ASN A 516 27.06 4.08 -8.81
C ASN A 516 27.89 5.17 -9.49
N TRP A 517 27.26 5.97 -10.37
CA TRP A 517 27.90 7.12 -11.00
C TRP A 517 28.41 8.13 -9.95
N ALA A 518 27.59 8.51 -8.97
CA ALA A 518 27.99 9.44 -7.91
C ALA A 518 29.14 8.87 -7.06
N LEU A 519 29.02 7.62 -6.60
CA LEU A 519 30.05 6.95 -5.80
C LEU A 519 31.38 6.81 -6.54
N LYS A 520 31.36 6.53 -7.85
CA LYS A 520 32.56 6.50 -8.70
C LYS A 520 33.25 7.87 -8.68
N HIS A 521 32.51 8.97 -8.89
CA HIS A 521 33.10 10.30 -8.88
C HIS A 521 33.65 10.71 -7.51
N VAL A 522 33.01 10.32 -6.41
CA VAL A 522 33.52 10.57 -5.04
C VAL A 522 34.82 9.81 -4.84
N ARG A 523 34.91 8.53 -5.19
CA ARG A 523 36.13 7.74 -5.10
C ARG A 523 37.24 8.28 -5.97
N ASP A 524 36.94 8.59 -7.23
CA ASP A 524 37.90 9.15 -8.18
C ASP A 524 38.47 10.49 -7.67
N PHE A 525 37.66 11.28 -6.94
CA PHE A 525 38.11 12.54 -6.35
C PHE A 525 39.02 12.32 -5.13
N ASP A 526 38.67 11.38 -4.23
CA ASP A 526 39.45 11.07 -3.04
C ASP A 526 40.84 10.45 -3.39
N GLU A 527 40.95 9.76 -4.53
CA GLU A 527 42.20 9.12 -4.98
C GLU A 527 43.10 10.05 -5.81
N LYS A 528 42.57 11.21 -6.27
CA LYS A 528 43.34 12.15 -7.10
C LYS A 528 44.27 13.02 -6.23
N GLU A 529 45.49 13.24 -6.75
CA GLU A 529 46.33 14.34 -6.24
C GLU A 529 45.56 15.65 -6.34
N ILE A 530 45.66 16.47 -5.30
CA ILE A 530 44.97 17.75 -5.24
C ILE A 530 45.50 18.65 -6.38
N PRO A 531 44.68 18.98 -7.37
CA PRO A 531 45.15 19.73 -8.53
C PRO A 531 45.43 21.21 -8.14
N ILE A 532 46.48 21.77 -8.71
CA ILE A 532 46.67 23.20 -8.69
C ILE A 532 45.62 23.81 -9.60
N ILE A 533 44.73 24.63 -9.02
CA ILE A 533 43.70 25.35 -9.76
C ILE A 533 44.31 26.59 -10.38
N PRO A 534 44.44 26.67 -11.72
CA PRO A 534 45.06 27.83 -12.37
C PRO A 534 44.09 29.02 -12.40
N LEU A 535 44.66 30.19 -12.58
CA LEU A 535 43.90 31.38 -12.94
C LEU A 535 43.46 31.29 -14.40
N VAL A 536 42.22 31.63 -14.68
CA VAL A 536 41.69 31.72 -16.06
C VAL A 536 41.37 33.18 -16.33
N ILE A 537 42.12 33.82 -17.23
CA ILE A 537 41.95 35.21 -17.62
C ILE A 537 41.78 35.25 -19.14
N ASN A 538 40.66 35.76 -19.61
CA ASN A 538 40.34 35.87 -21.03
C ASN A 538 40.52 34.52 -21.79
N SER A 539 40.05 33.41 -21.19
CA SER A 539 40.17 32.04 -21.69
C SER A 539 41.60 31.48 -21.70
N GLU A 540 42.60 32.19 -21.24
CA GLU A 540 43.96 31.70 -21.07
C GLU A 540 44.22 31.25 -19.62
N THR A 541 44.98 30.18 -19.46
CA THR A 541 45.27 29.54 -18.17
C THR A 541 46.65 29.97 -17.67
N PHE A 542 46.71 30.54 -16.46
CA PHE A 542 47.94 30.99 -15.84
C PHE A 542 48.17 30.26 -14.49
N THR A 543 49.39 29.77 -14.28
CA THR A 543 49.86 29.29 -12.98
C THR A 543 50.84 30.29 -12.40
N THR A 544 50.73 30.63 -11.13
CA THR A 544 51.64 31.53 -10.42
C THR A 544 52.56 30.75 -9.49
N GLU A 545 53.77 31.30 -9.22
CA GLU A 545 54.72 30.67 -8.28
C GLU A 545 54.18 30.68 -6.84
N THR A 546 53.32 31.63 -6.51
CA THR A 546 52.69 31.74 -5.19
C THR A 546 51.29 31.11 -5.26
N LEU A 547 51.11 30.01 -4.50
CA LEU A 547 49.83 29.29 -4.44
C LEU A 547 49.09 29.64 -3.14
N GLY A 548 47.80 29.93 -3.24
CA GLY A 548 46.88 29.95 -2.12
C GLY A 548 46.51 28.52 -1.74
N THR A 549 46.27 28.28 -0.46
CA THR A 549 45.76 26.97 0.02
C THR A 549 44.32 27.11 0.42
N SER A 550 43.45 26.30 -0.21
CA SER A 550 42.08 26.08 0.24
C SER A 550 42.00 24.83 1.12
N ARG A 551 41.19 24.87 2.13
CA ARG A 551 40.95 23.71 3.02
C ARG A 551 39.49 23.34 3.02
N ASP A 552 39.21 22.05 3.12
CA ASP A 552 37.88 21.58 3.38
C ASP A 552 37.53 21.82 4.86
N PRO A 553 36.56 22.71 5.17
CA PRO A 553 36.22 23.05 6.55
C PRO A 553 35.57 21.86 7.29
N SER A 554 35.12 20.83 6.61
CA SER A 554 34.50 19.66 7.20
C SER A 554 35.50 18.59 7.65
N ARG A 555 36.75 18.64 7.11
CA ARG A 555 37.81 17.63 7.33
C ARG A 555 39.06 18.17 8.01
N ASN A 556 39.03 19.30 8.64
CA ASN A 556 40.18 19.97 9.28
C ASN A 556 41.21 19.07 9.92
#